data_4783527ffa043451d6113c4c22ce01e1
#
_entry.id   4783527ffa043451d6113c4c22ce01e1
#
_cell.length_a   1.000
_cell.length_b   1.000
_cell.length_c   1.000
_cell.angle_alpha   90.00
_cell.angle_beta   90.00
_cell.angle_gamma   90.00
#
_symmetry.space_group_name_H-M   'P 1'
#
loop_
_entity.id
_entity.type
_entity.pdbx_description
1 polymer ?
#
loop_
_entity_poly.entity_id
_entity_poly.type
_entity_poly.pdbx_seq_one_letter_code
_entity_poly.pdbx_strand_id
1 'polypeptide(L)'
;MISDPTGSEALGQGYAGGSFADFEGADILLEYVPVGQPPFFLAGVGLVIAILCGLTFSRLVQNRLDGWKQDRLNLLPLAVPETVASYAGLILGVTLFIGGSLQVFGFGGGTALLVALLLSLLTGGALWVQLEGLMRQVQDGSFKAVDFDNFDQFF
;
A
#
# COMPACT_ATOMS: atom_id res chain seq x y z
N MET A 1 17.53 71.83 -10.10
CA MET A 1 16.11 71.95 -10.20
C MET A 1 15.51 70.70 -10.86
N ILE A 2 15.67 69.56 -10.30
CA ILE A 2 14.88 68.36 -10.57
C ILE A 2 15.04 67.49 -9.33
N SER A 3 14.03 67.45 -8.56
CA SER A 3 13.88 66.54 -7.44
C SER A 3 13.54 65.18 -7.95
N ASP A 4 14.40 64.29 -7.67
CA ASP A 4 14.23 62.89 -7.92
C ASP A 4 13.52 62.27 -6.70
N PRO A 5 12.36 61.69 -6.83
CA PRO A 5 11.73 60.90 -5.80
C PRO A 5 11.95 59.42 -6.10
N THR A 6 13.14 59.02 -6.03
CA THR A 6 13.45 57.61 -5.99
C THR A 6 13.70 57.20 -4.55
N GLY A 7 12.77 56.67 -3.99
CA GLY A 7 13.06 56.10 -2.73
C GLY A 7 11.85 55.49 -2.12
N SER A 8 11.97 54.34 -1.73
CA SER A 8 11.14 53.75 -0.70
C SER A 8 10.03 52.79 -1.10
N GLU A 9 10.21 52.02 -2.08
CA GLU A 9 9.28 50.88 -2.23
C GLU A 9 9.91 49.52 -2.00
N ALA A 10 11.02 49.48 -1.29
CA ALA A 10 11.69 48.22 -1.00
C ALA A 10 11.42 47.70 0.42
N LEU A 11 10.42 48.18 1.09
CA LEU A 11 10.18 47.78 2.49
C LEU A 11 8.78 47.19 2.72
N GLY A 12 8.43 46.22 1.92
CA GLY A 12 7.14 45.54 2.07
C GLY A 12 7.21 44.03 2.07
N GLN A 13 8.39 43.46 2.21
CA GLN A 13 8.49 42.02 2.40
C GLN A 13 8.50 41.70 3.90
N GLY A 14 7.32 41.74 4.47
CA GLY A 14 7.09 41.17 5.76
C GLY A 14 7.30 39.67 5.70
N TYR A 15 8.40 39.25 6.23
CA TYR A 15 8.65 37.86 6.55
C TYR A 15 7.71 37.41 7.65
N ALA A 16 6.51 37.10 7.28
CA ALA A 16 5.60 36.41 8.17
C ALA A 16 5.81 34.89 7.99
N GLY A 17 6.46 34.29 8.94
CA GLY A 17 6.18 32.94 9.26
C GLY A 17 7.23 31.90 8.98
N GLY A 18 8.11 31.72 9.92
CA GLY A 18 8.99 30.55 10.01
C GLY A 18 8.31 29.26 10.40
N SER A 19 7.03 29.04 10.11
CA SER A 19 6.37 27.78 10.45
C SER A 19 6.00 26.92 9.25
N PHE A 20 6.13 27.45 8.03
CA PHE A 20 5.90 26.67 6.81
C PHE A 20 7.19 26.20 6.13
N ALA A 21 8.35 26.66 6.58
CA ALA A 21 9.64 26.26 6.02
C ALA A 21 9.98 24.78 6.25
N ASP A 22 9.43 24.17 7.30
CA ASP A 22 9.63 22.75 7.58
C ASP A 22 8.80 21.85 6.65
N PHE A 23 7.71 22.35 6.08
CA PHE A 23 6.93 21.63 5.07
C PHE A 23 7.50 21.75 3.66
N GLU A 24 8.20 22.84 3.36
CA GLU A 24 8.92 22.97 2.07
C GLU A 24 10.05 21.95 1.94
N GLY A 25 10.70 21.56 3.03
CA GLY A 25 11.68 20.49 3.02
C GLY A 25 11.12 19.12 2.69
N ALA A 26 9.88 18.85 3.11
CA ALA A 26 9.18 17.62 2.76
C ALA A 26 8.71 17.64 1.29
N ASP A 27 8.26 18.79 0.78
CA ASP A 27 7.91 18.97 -0.63
C ASP A 27 9.15 18.81 -1.54
N ILE A 28 10.32 19.31 -1.14
CA ILE A 28 11.57 19.15 -1.88
C ILE A 28 12.00 17.69 -1.94
N LEU A 29 11.81 16.91 -0.88
CA LEU A 29 12.10 15.48 -0.89
C LEU A 29 11.12 14.68 -1.76
N LEU A 30 9.88 15.12 -1.83
CA LEU A 30 8.86 14.55 -2.72
C LEU A 30 9.02 15.03 -4.16
N GLU A 31 9.58 16.22 -4.37
CA GLU A 31 9.86 16.80 -5.68
C GLU A 31 11.18 16.29 -6.27
N TYR A 32 12.05 15.72 -5.47
CA TYR A 32 13.30 15.10 -5.95
C TYR A 32 13.12 13.66 -6.47
N VAL A 33 11.93 13.11 -6.39
CA VAL A 33 11.53 12.06 -7.32
C VAL A 33 11.46 12.71 -8.70
N PRO A 34 12.33 12.35 -9.66
CA PRO A 34 12.43 13.06 -10.92
C PRO A 34 11.08 13.08 -11.62
N VAL A 35 10.44 14.23 -11.60
CA VAL A 35 9.11 14.50 -12.15
C VAL A 35 9.11 14.44 -13.70
N GLY A 36 10.18 13.92 -14.28
CA GLY A 36 10.28 13.64 -15.70
C GLY A 36 9.89 12.22 -16.10
N GLN A 37 9.61 11.35 -15.11
CA GLN A 37 9.17 9.99 -15.44
C GLN A 37 7.65 9.92 -15.32
N PRO A 38 6.98 9.39 -16.35
CA PRO A 38 5.53 9.26 -16.29
C PRO A 38 5.15 8.40 -15.08
N PRO A 39 4.05 8.71 -14.39
CA PRO A 39 3.59 8.00 -13.20
C PRO A 39 3.35 6.50 -13.43
N PHE A 40 3.35 6.07 -14.68
CA PHE A 40 3.33 4.65 -15.09
C PHE A 40 4.51 3.84 -14.55
N PHE A 41 5.68 4.47 -14.38
CA PHE A 41 6.83 3.75 -13.82
C PHE A 41 6.59 3.35 -12.38
N LEU A 42 6.05 4.26 -11.56
CA LEU A 42 5.71 3.98 -10.16
C LEU A 42 4.64 2.88 -10.06
N ALA A 43 3.60 2.96 -10.89
CA ALA A 43 2.57 1.94 -10.97
C ALA A 43 3.15 0.59 -11.41
N GLY A 44 4.02 0.59 -12.43
CA GLY A 44 4.67 -0.63 -12.92
C GLY A 44 5.55 -1.30 -11.87
N VAL A 45 6.38 -0.54 -11.18
CA VAL A 45 7.24 -1.05 -10.08
C VAL A 45 6.37 -1.59 -8.94
N GLY A 46 5.33 -0.85 -8.54
CA GLY A 46 4.38 -1.30 -7.53
C GLY A 46 3.72 -2.63 -7.90
N LEU A 47 3.31 -2.78 -9.15
CA LEU A 47 2.71 -4.02 -9.66
C LEU A 47 3.69 -5.20 -9.59
N VAL A 48 4.93 -5.02 -10.02
CA VAL A 48 5.96 -6.07 -9.96
C VAL A 48 6.23 -6.50 -8.52
N ILE A 49 6.39 -5.54 -7.61
CA ILE A 49 6.57 -5.83 -6.17
C ILE A 49 5.36 -6.60 -5.63
N ALA A 50 4.15 -6.16 -5.94
CA ALA A 50 2.92 -6.82 -5.48
C ALA A 50 2.84 -8.27 -5.97
N ILE A 51 3.15 -8.53 -7.24
CA ILE A 51 3.15 -9.89 -7.81
C ILE A 51 4.20 -10.77 -7.13
N LEU A 52 5.44 -10.32 -7.01
CA LEU A 52 6.53 -11.09 -6.41
C LEU A 52 6.23 -11.41 -4.93
N CYS A 53 5.83 -10.42 -4.15
CA CYS A 53 5.48 -10.62 -2.75
C CYS A 53 4.22 -11.47 -2.60
N GLY A 54 3.22 -11.30 -3.48
CA GLY A 54 2.00 -12.10 -3.50
C GLY A 54 2.27 -13.57 -3.81
N LEU A 55 3.12 -13.87 -4.77
CA LEU A 55 3.53 -15.24 -5.08
C LEU A 55 4.30 -15.87 -3.91
N THR A 56 5.20 -15.12 -3.29
CA THR A 56 5.94 -15.58 -2.11
C THR A 56 5.00 -15.88 -0.95
N PHE A 57 4.08 -14.97 -0.67
CA PHE A 57 3.06 -15.14 0.36
C PHE A 57 2.19 -16.38 0.09
N SER A 58 1.71 -16.54 -1.15
CA SER A 58 0.90 -17.70 -1.55
C SER A 58 1.66 -19.02 -1.32
N ARG A 59 2.93 -19.08 -1.68
CA ARG A 59 3.77 -20.28 -1.45
C ARG A 59 3.97 -20.56 0.04
N LEU A 60 4.19 -19.54 0.86
CA LEU A 60 4.33 -19.70 2.31
C LEU A 60 3.05 -20.26 2.94
N VAL A 61 1.89 -19.76 2.52
CA VAL A 61 0.59 -20.27 2.99
C VAL A 61 0.36 -21.71 2.53
N GLN A 62 0.65 -22.02 1.25
CA GLN A 62 0.53 -23.39 0.72
C GLN A 62 1.43 -24.37 1.46
N ASN A 63 2.69 -24.03 1.67
CA ASN A 63 3.63 -24.88 2.41
C ASN A 63 3.14 -25.18 3.84
N ARG A 64 2.49 -24.23 4.49
CA ARG A 64 1.89 -24.44 5.81
C ARG A 64 0.69 -25.36 5.76
N LEU A 65 -0.17 -25.19 4.77
CA LEU A 65 -1.32 -26.08 4.57
C LEU A 65 -0.87 -27.50 4.26
N ASP A 66 0.16 -27.69 3.49
CA ASP A 66 0.71 -29.00 3.15
C ASP A 66 1.36 -29.65 4.37
N GLY A 67 2.11 -28.90 5.18
CA GLY A 67 2.64 -29.37 6.45
C GLY A 67 1.55 -29.79 7.43
N TRP A 68 0.45 -29.05 7.50
CA TRP A 68 -0.70 -29.44 8.32
C TRP A 68 -1.38 -30.72 7.83
N LYS A 69 -1.51 -30.91 6.52
CA LYS A 69 -2.12 -32.11 5.93
C LYS A 69 -1.27 -33.36 6.14
N GLN A 70 0.07 -33.22 6.05
CA GLN A 70 0.99 -34.35 6.15
C GLN A 70 1.34 -34.71 7.60
N ASP A 71 1.73 -33.71 8.38
CA ASP A 71 2.31 -33.90 9.71
C ASP A 71 1.42 -33.38 10.85
N ARG A 72 0.25 -32.87 10.56
CA ARG A 72 -0.65 -32.19 11.52
C ARG A 72 0.02 -31.06 12.29
N LEU A 73 0.97 -30.37 11.66
CA LEU A 73 1.60 -29.19 12.23
C LEU A 73 0.57 -28.08 12.43
N ASN A 74 0.74 -27.27 13.48
CA ASN A 74 -0.17 -26.18 13.75
C ASN A 74 -0.17 -25.15 12.60
N LEU A 75 -1.36 -24.84 12.05
CA LEU A 75 -1.53 -23.79 11.05
C LEU A 75 -1.32 -22.39 11.63
N LEU A 76 -1.62 -22.23 12.91
CA LEU A 76 -1.52 -20.96 13.64
C LEU A 76 -0.31 -20.96 14.57
N PRO A 77 0.34 -19.80 14.79
CA PRO A 77 0.00 -18.48 14.27
C PRO A 77 0.50 -18.24 12.83
N LEU A 78 -0.31 -17.59 11.99
CA LEU A 78 0.09 -17.11 10.66
C LEU A 78 1.11 -15.96 10.75
N ALA A 79 1.15 -15.28 11.88
CA ALA A 79 2.02 -14.13 12.15
C ALA A 79 3.48 -14.54 12.38
N VAL A 80 4.05 -15.31 11.47
CA VAL A 80 5.48 -15.59 11.40
C VAL A 80 6.16 -14.47 10.64
N PRO A 81 7.36 -14.02 11.03
CA PRO A 81 8.01 -12.86 10.44
C PRO A 81 8.13 -12.93 8.92
N GLU A 82 8.36 -14.10 8.37
CA GLU A 82 8.46 -14.30 6.91
C GLU A 82 7.12 -14.08 6.20
N THR A 83 6.03 -14.57 6.78
CA THR A 83 4.67 -14.39 6.24
C THR A 83 4.22 -12.93 6.34
N VAL A 84 4.49 -12.30 7.48
CA VAL A 84 4.17 -10.88 7.71
C VAL A 84 4.99 -9.99 6.78
N ALA A 85 6.28 -10.27 6.58
CA ALA A 85 7.16 -9.50 5.70
C ALA A 85 6.70 -9.58 4.25
N SER A 86 6.36 -10.77 3.74
CA SER A 86 5.84 -10.93 2.37
C SER A 86 4.48 -10.28 2.19
N TYR A 87 3.62 -10.33 3.22
CA TYR A 87 2.33 -9.64 3.20
C TYR A 87 2.48 -8.12 3.23
N ALA A 88 3.37 -7.60 4.07
CA ALA A 88 3.69 -6.16 4.10
C ALA A 88 4.25 -5.68 2.76
N GLY A 89 5.12 -6.45 2.13
CA GLY A 89 5.61 -6.17 0.78
C GLY A 89 4.50 -6.15 -0.27
N LEU A 90 3.53 -7.05 -0.17
CA LEU A 90 2.35 -7.06 -1.03
C LEU A 90 1.52 -5.77 -0.86
N ILE A 91 1.23 -5.39 0.39
CA ILE A 91 0.49 -4.15 0.69
C ILE A 91 1.24 -2.92 0.17
N LEU A 92 2.55 -2.87 0.36
CA LEU A 92 3.39 -1.78 -0.17
C LEU A 92 3.32 -1.72 -1.69
N GLY A 93 3.46 -2.85 -2.38
CA GLY A 93 3.37 -2.94 -3.84
C GLY A 93 2.01 -2.48 -4.36
N VAL A 94 0.93 -2.91 -3.72
CA VAL A 94 -0.44 -2.48 -4.05
C VAL A 94 -0.62 -0.98 -3.82
N THR A 95 -0.10 -0.45 -2.72
CA THR A 95 -0.13 1.00 -2.42
C THR A 95 0.56 1.81 -3.52
N LEU A 96 1.75 1.41 -3.93
CA LEU A 96 2.50 2.07 -5.01
C LEU A 96 1.77 1.95 -6.36
N PHE A 97 1.19 0.80 -6.64
CA PHE A 97 0.41 0.58 -7.86
C PHE A 97 -0.82 1.49 -7.92
N ILE A 98 -1.63 1.50 -6.86
CA ILE A 98 -2.83 2.35 -6.77
C ILE A 98 -2.43 3.82 -6.78
N GLY A 99 -1.45 4.21 -5.97
CA GLY A 99 -0.97 5.59 -5.89
C GLY A 99 -0.39 6.09 -7.21
N GLY A 100 0.39 5.27 -7.90
CA GLY A 100 0.89 5.58 -9.25
C GLY A 100 -0.24 5.68 -10.27
N SER A 101 -1.23 4.80 -10.21
CA SER A 101 -2.40 4.84 -11.09
C SER A 101 -3.24 6.10 -10.88
N LEU A 102 -3.48 6.49 -9.63
CA LEU A 102 -4.21 7.73 -9.32
C LEU A 102 -3.49 8.98 -9.84
N GLN A 103 -2.16 8.98 -9.82
CA GLN A 103 -1.37 10.09 -10.41
C GLN A 103 -1.57 10.20 -11.92
N VAL A 104 -1.75 9.08 -12.63
CA VAL A 104 -2.10 9.09 -14.07
C VAL A 104 -3.42 9.81 -14.32
N PHE A 105 -4.37 9.70 -13.39
CA PHE A 105 -5.65 10.42 -13.48
C PHE A 105 -5.58 11.89 -13.03
N GLY A 106 -4.38 12.39 -12.71
CA GLY A 106 -4.17 13.80 -12.37
C GLY A 106 -4.29 14.13 -10.89
N PHE A 107 -4.33 13.12 -10.02
CA PHE A 107 -4.27 13.37 -8.58
C PHE A 107 -2.85 13.80 -8.18
N GLY A 108 -2.74 14.74 -7.27
CA GLY A 108 -1.45 15.12 -6.69
C GLY A 108 -0.76 13.94 -6.02
N GLY A 109 0.57 13.80 -6.20
CA GLY A 109 1.33 12.63 -5.76
C GLY A 109 1.14 12.28 -4.29
N GLY A 110 1.19 13.26 -3.40
CA GLY A 110 0.98 13.06 -1.97
C GLY A 110 -0.43 12.57 -1.64
N THR A 111 -1.45 13.20 -2.20
CA THR A 111 -2.86 12.81 -2.00
C THR A 111 -3.12 11.42 -2.56
N ALA A 112 -2.61 11.12 -3.74
CA ALA A 112 -2.75 9.81 -4.37
C ALA A 112 -2.15 8.69 -3.51
N LEU A 113 -0.94 8.87 -3.00
CA LEU A 113 -0.27 7.90 -2.14
C LEU A 113 -0.98 7.75 -0.79
N LEU A 114 -1.46 8.85 -0.19
CA LEU A 114 -2.17 8.79 1.07
C LEU A 114 -3.47 8.00 0.95
N VAL A 115 -4.27 8.30 -0.07
CA VAL A 115 -5.52 7.56 -0.36
C VAL A 115 -5.22 6.09 -0.65
N ALA A 116 -4.21 5.81 -1.47
CA ALA A 116 -3.78 4.46 -1.78
C ALA A 116 -3.34 3.69 -0.53
N LEU A 117 -2.58 4.32 0.36
CA LEU A 117 -2.13 3.72 1.62
C LEU A 117 -3.32 3.38 2.52
N LEU A 118 -4.24 4.31 2.73
CA LEU A 118 -5.44 4.08 3.55
C LEU A 118 -6.27 2.92 2.98
N LEU A 119 -6.52 2.93 1.68
CA LEU A 119 -7.30 1.90 1.01
C LEU A 119 -6.61 0.53 1.10
N SER A 120 -5.30 0.48 0.87
CA SER A 120 -4.51 -0.76 0.96
C SER A 120 -4.47 -1.33 2.37
N LEU A 121 -4.33 -0.48 3.39
CA LEU A 121 -4.32 -0.92 4.79
C LEU A 121 -5.70 -1.42 5.25
N LEU A 122 -6.77 -0.74 4.87
CA LEU A 122 -8.13 -1.19 5.19
C LEU A 122 -8.44 -2.53 4.53
N THR A 123 -8.17 -2.64 3.23
CA THR A 123 -8.43 -3.88 2.47
C THR A 123 -7.52 -5.00 2.96
N GLY A 124 -6.23 -4.73 3.13
CA GLY A 124 -5.26 -5.69 3.63
C GLY A 124 -5.58 -6.16 5.04
N GLY A 125 -5.91 -5.25 5.94
CA GLY A 125 -6.32 -5.61 7.31
C GLY A 125 -7.56 -6.51 7.30
N ALA A 126 -8.58 -6.19 6.52
CA ALA A 126 -9.77 -7.02 6.39
C ALA A 126 -9.44 -8.41 5.83
N LEU A 127 -8.62 -8.49 4.79
CA LEU A 127 -8.19 -9.76 4.20
C LEU A 127 -7.38 -10.61 5.20
N TRP A 128 -6.51 -9.98 5.98
CA TRP A 128 -5.74 -10.70 7.01
C TRP A 128 -6.64 -11.36 8.04
N VAL A 129 -7.64 -10.62 8.56
CA VAL A 129 -8.60 -11.14 9.54
C VAL A 129 -9.42 -12.29 8.93
N GLN A 130 -9.85 -12.16 7.68
CA GLN A 130 -10.59 -13.21 6.98
C GLN A 130 -9.72 -14.46 6.77
N LEU A 131 -8.47 -14.28 6.38
CA LEU A 131 -7.52 -15.39 6.17
C LEU A 131 -7.26 -16.14 7.48
N GLU A 132 -7.04 -15.43 8.57
CA GLU A 132 -6.88 -16.03 9.90
C GLU A 132 -8.14 -16.79 10.32
N GLY A 133 -9.32 -16.22 10.09
CA GLY A 133 -10.59 -16.86 10.35
C GLY A 133 -10.78 -18.16 9.56
N LEU A 134 -10.43 -18.16 8.28
CA LEU A 134 -10.47 -19.35 7.42
C LEU A 134 -9.50 -20.43 7.92
N MET A 135 -8.28 -20.04 8.28
CA MET A 135 -7.29 -20.98 8.79
C MET A 135 -7.73 -21.63 10.12
N ARG A 136 -8.39 -20.88 11.00
CA ARG A 136 -9.00 -21.43 12.22
C ARG A 136 -10.07 -22.47 11.90
N GLN A 137 -10.98 -22.16 10.96
CA GLN A 137 -12.03 -23.08 10.53
C GLN A 137 -11.46 -24.39 9.94
N VAL A 138 -10.37 -24.29 9.18
CA VAL A 138 -9.68 -25.46 8.63
C VAL A 138 -9.05 -26.29 9.76
N GLN A 139 -8.44 -25.65 10.74
CA GLN A 139 -7.80 -26.32 11.88
C GLN A 139 -8.81 -27.02 12.78
N ASP A 140 -9.96 -26.40 13.01
CA ASP A 140 -11.05 -26.90 13.84
C ASP A 140 -11.90 -27.97 13.13
N GLY A 141 -11.65 -28.23 11.83
CA GLY A 141 -12.44 -29.15 11.00
C GLY A 141 -13.88 -28.68 10.74
N SER A 142 -14.21 -27.45 11.11
CA SER A 142 -15.52 -26.83 10.88
C SER A 142 -15.65 -26.21 9.48
N PHE A 143 -14.56 -26.25 8.69
CA PHE A 143 -14.58 -25.81 7.31
C PHE A 143 -15.45 -26.77 6.51
N LYS A 144 -16.71 -26.42 6.38
CA LYS A 144 -17.58 -26.98 5.33
C LYS A 144 -17.05 -26.36 4.03
N ALA A 145 -16.20 -27.09 3.33
CA ALA A 145 -16.00 -26.84 1.92
C ALA A 145 -17.39 -26.69 1.33
N VAL A 146 -17.67 -25.55 0.73
CA VAL A 146 -18.86 -25.41 -0.11
C VAL A 146 -18.68 -26.48 -1.16
N ASP A 147 -19.43 -27.56 -1.01
CA ASP A 147 -19.40 -28.69 -1.89
C ASP A 147 -19.89 -28.18 -3.24
N PHE A 148 -18.92 -27.81 -4.10
CA PHE A 148 -19.22 -27.32 -5.44
C PHE A 148 -19.93 -28.39 -6.31
N ASP A 149 -19.97 -29.62 -5.82
CA ASP A 149 -20.72 -30.71 -6.45
C ASP A 149 -22.26 -30.62 -6.24
N ASN A 150 -22.73 -29.77 -5.32
CA ASN A 150 -24.15 -29.60 -5.05
C ASN A 150 -24.73 -28.29 -5.63
N PHE A 151 -24.31 -27.93 -6.82
CA PHE A 151 -24.92 -26.82 -7.57
C PHE A 151 -26.42 -27.08 -7.86
N ASP A 152 -26.85 -28.32 -7.84
CA ASP A 152 -28.28 -28.71 -8.09
C ASP A 152 -29.22 -28.32 -6.94
N GLN A 153 -28.73 -27.88 -5.79
CA GLN A 153 -29.60 -27.44 -4.69
C GLN A 153 -29.84 -25.93 -4.66
N PHE A 154 -29.23 -25.17 -5.54
CA PHE A 154 -29.45 -23.72 -5.64
C PHE A 154 -30.40 -23.29 -6.76
N PHE A 155 -30.88 -24.21 -7.52
CA PHE A 155 -31.87 -23.98 -8.60
C PHE A 155 -33.19 -24.72 -8.37
#